data_01fa5c08ccbea7acf322cc77ed319d02
#
_entry.id   01fa5c08ccbea7acf322cc77ed319d02
#
_cell.length_a   1.000
_cell.length_b   1.000
_cell.length_c   1.000
_cell.angle_alpha   90.00
_cell.angle_beta   90.00
_cell.angle_gamma   90.00
#
_symmetry.space_group_name_H-M   'P 1'
#
loop_
_entity.id
_entity.type
_entity.pdbx_description
1 polymer ?
#
loop_
_entity_poly.entity_id
_entity_poly.type
_entity_poly.pdbx_seq_one_letter_code
_entity_poly.pdbx_strand_id
1 'polypeptide(L)'
;LAQIARAYRMLRQSLEAGRLWWRWLALALLPLLLSGCLRYDLTLRFDHHTHGQISQTIALSERGAALANPTLTPWLEELERRSRPFRGQLNHRTDTATLTIPFSTAADLVDRFEQIFVDQPDGTPSSAVDATYLRLPGWEAIPVTLKIEQTSWGLASFTHLTYCLDLSSLPTSGETLTDAAPWADLRLRLQVPWGLAQVSPRATPPISQDAAGATWQLQPGQTIDIDVAFWLPNAVGLGTLGIVALVLAGYGLRYRLFKPKSDRPLRSP
;
A
#
# COMPACT_ATOMS: atom_id res chain seq x y z
N LEU A 1 42.56 56.34 28.76
CA LEU A 1 41.38 55.70 29.36
C LEU A 1 40.19 55.61 28.40
N ALA A 2 39.89 56.66 27.59
CA ALA A 2 38.75 56.68 26.67
C ALA A 2 38.83 55.71 25.47
N GLN A 3 40.04 55.34 25.03
CA GLN A 3 40.23 54.36 23.94
C GLN A 3 39.96 52.92 24.36
N ILE A 4 40.31 52.58 25.61
CA ILE A 4 40.07 51.24 26.16
C ILE A 4 38.59 50.97 26.35
N ALA A 5 37.81 51.97 26.73
CA ALA A 5 36.34 51.85 26.89
C ALA A 5 35.60 51.68 25.56
N ARG A 6 36.14 52.19 24.42
CA ARG A 6 35.59 51.94 23.10
C ARG A 6 35.86 50.54 22.59
N ALA A 7 37.05 50.01 22.80
CA ALA A 7 37.43 48.67 22.43
C ALA A 7 36.57 47.60 23.19
N TYR A 8 36.32 47.84 24.47
CA TYR A 8 35.48 46.95 25.29
C TYR A 8 34.01 46.93 24.85
N ARG A 9 33.47 48.09 24.40
CA ARG A 9 32.11 48.14 23.87
C ARG A 9 31.98 47.44 22.53
N MET A 10 32.95 47.54 21.63
CA MET A 10 32.93 46.84 20.34
C MET A 10 33.05 45.32 20.52
N LEU A 11 33.86 44.83 21.43
CA LEU A 11 33.98 43.43 21.76
C LEU A 11 32.70 42.86 22.39
N ARG A 12 32.00 43.62 23.20
CA ARG A 12 30.76 43.18 23.82
C ARG A 12 29.60 43.09 22.79
N GLN A 13 29.53 44.03 21.86
CA GLN A 13 28.54 44.04 20.77
C GLN A 13 28.76 42.88 19.79
N SER A 14 30.01 42.51 19.49
CA SER A 14 30.30 41.37 18.63
C SER A 14 29.95 40.01 19.27
N LEU A 15 30.10 39.91 20.59
CA LEU A 15 29.72 38.70 21.34
C LEU A 15 28.21 38.55 21.48
N GLU A 16 27.45 39.64 21.58
CA GLU A 16 26.01 39.62 21.66
C GLU A 16 25.39 39.34 20.26
N ALA A 17 25.96 39.87 19.21
CA ALA A 17 25.56 39.56 17.83
C ALA A 17 25.81 38.08 17.46
N GLY A 18 26.95 37.51 17.88
CA GLY A 18 27.29 36.11 17.69
C GLY A 18 26.32 35.17 18.42
N ARG A 19 25.95 35.53 19.66
CA ARG A 19 24.95 34.74 20.43
C ARG A 19 23.55 34.81 19.80
N LEU A 20 23.15 35.95 19.23
CA LEU A 20 21.89 36.10 18.55
C LEU A 20 21.88 35.28 17.27
N TRP A 21 22.93 35.31 16.46
CA TRP A 21 23.05 34.56 15.22
C TRP A 21 23.06 33.05 15.46
N TRP A 22 23.73 32.58 16.51
CA TRP A 22 23.72 31.18 16.89
C TRP A 22 22.32 30.72 17.34
N ARG A 23 21.55 31.60 18.00
CA ARG A 23 20.16 31.29 18.38
C ARG A 23 19.28 31.19 17.15
N TRP A 24 19.45 32.03 16.17
CA TRP A 24 18.74 31.97 14.88
C TRP A 24 19.16 30.73 14.08
N LEU A 25 20.44 30.38 14.09
CA LEU A 25 20.98 29.18 13.45
C LEU A 25 20.48 27.92 14.14
N ALA A 26 20.42 27.89 15.47
CA ALA A 26 19.82 26.81 16.24
C ALA A 26 18.30 26.70 16.00
N LEU A 27 17.59 27.84 15.88
CA LEU A 27 16.15 27.86 15.57
C LEU A 27 15.90 27.40 14.12
N ALA A 28 16.74 27.73 13.17
CA ALA A 28 16.67 27.27 11.79
C ALA A 28 17.07 25.80 11.63
N LEU A 29 17.95 25.29 12.49
CA LEU A 29 18.35 23.89 12.49
C LEU A 29 17.32 22.98 13.20
N LEU A 30 16.49 23.54 14.09
CA LEU A 30 15.48 22.82 14.85
C LEU A 30 14.49 22.07 13.93
N PRO A 31 13.87 22.67 12.89
CA PRO A 31 12.98 21.94 11.99
C PRO A 31 13.72 20.87 11.18
N LEU A 32 15.00 21.07 10.86
CA LEU A 32 15.82 20.06 10.19
C LEU A 32 16.11 18.84 11.09
N LEU A 33 16.16 19.05 12.40
CA LEU A 33 16.34 17.98 13.39
C LEU A 33 15.02 17.30 13.77
N LEU A 34 13.87 17.95 13.52
CA LEU A 34 12.54 17.40 13.77
C LEU A 34 11.93 16.67 12.56
N SER A 35 12.60 16.60 11.42
CA SER A 35 12.13 15.83 10.27
C SER A 35 12.18 14.32 10.55
N GLY A 36 11.33 13.88 11.45
CA GLY A 36 11.07 12.46 11.70
C GLY A 36 10.10 11.94 10.66
N CYS A 37 10.59 11.29 9.61
CA CYS A 37 9.73 10.74 8.58
C CYS A 37 8.98 9.53 9.11
N LEU A 38 7.66 9.63 9.21
CA LEU A 38 6.75 8.50 9.26
C LEU A 38 6.57 8.03 7.81
N ARG A 39 6.96 6.80 7.51
CA ARG A 39 6.66 6.17 6.23
C ARG A 39 5.52 5.17 6.43
N TYR A 40 4.50 5.31 5.62
CA TYR A 40 3.37 4.42 5.57
C TYR A 40 3.24 3.85 4.17
N ASP A 41 3.51 2.57 4.02
CA ASP A 41 3.43 1.86 2.74
C ASP A 41 2.30 0.83 2.81
N LEU A 42 1.25 1.02 2.01
CA LEU A 42 0.20 0.02 1.79
C LEU A 42 0.48 -0.70 0.48
N THR A 43 0.66 -2.01 0.54
CA THR A 43 0.89 -2.84 -0.65
C THR A 43 -0.25 -3.83 -0.81
N LEU A 44 -0.92 -3.77 -1.95
CA LEU A 44 -1.88 -4.76 -2.41
C LEU A 44 -1.18 -5.66 -3.42
N ARG A 45 -1.00 -6.93 -3.07
CA ARG A 45 -0.35 -7.91 -3.94
C ARG A 45 -1.34 -8.98 -4.35
N PHE A 46 -1.45 -9.20 -5.65
CA PHE A 46 -2.20 -10.29 -6.25
C PHE A 46 -1.22 -11.30 -6.86
N ASP A 47 -1.29 -12.55 -6.46
CA ASP A 47 -0.48 -13.63 -7.04
C ASP A 47 -1.25 -14.32 -8.19
N HIS A 48 -2.54 -14.60 -7.96
CA HIS A 48 -3.49 -15.11 -8.93
C HIS A 48 -4.93 -14.77 -8.49
N HIS A 49 -5.94 -15.16 -9.27
CA HIS A 49 -7.33 -14.74 -9.03
C HIS A 49 -7.92 -15.19 -7.69
N THR A 50 -7.33 -16.19 -7.03
CA THR A 50 -7.77 -16.71 -5.72
C THR A 50 -6.71 -16.58 -4.64
N HIS A 51 -5.69 -15.75 -4.80
CA HIS A 51 -4.67 -15.57 -3.79
C HIS A 51 -3.97 -14.23 -3.91
N GLY A 52 -3.86 -13.55 -2.79
CA GLY A 52 -3.12 -12.31 -2.66
C GLY A 52 -2.90 -11.96 -1.20
N GLN A 53 -2.30 -10.81 -0.96
CA GLN A 53 -2.05 -10.30 0.39
C GLN A 53 -2.12 -8.78 0.43
N ILE A 54 -2.65 -8.26 1.54
CA ILE A 54 -2.53 -6.88 1.95
C ILE A 54 -1.30 -6.80 2.85
N SER A 55 -0.38 -5.92 2.56
CA SER A 55 0.78 -5.67 3.43
C SER A 55 0.84 -4.19 3.77
N GLN A 56 0.75 -3.89 5.05
CA GLN A 56 0.87 -2.54 5.57
C GLN A 56 2.17 -2.42 6.35
N THR A 57 3.05 -1.54 5.91
CA THR A 57 4.32 -1.29 6.58
C THR A 57 4.36 0.13 7.09
N ILE A 58 4.66 0.26 8.38
CA ILE A 58 4.88 1.53 9.05
C ILE A 58 6.32 1.55 9.50
N ALA A 59 7.08 2.51 9.00
CA ALA A 59 8.45 2.76 9.44
C ALA A 59 8.51 4.11 10.15
N LEU A 60 9.10 4.10 11.34
CA LEU A 60 9.34 5.30 12.14
C LEU A 60 10.83 5.52 12.26
N SER A 61 11.26 6.76 12.11
CA SER A 61 12.62 7.10 12.51
C SER A 61 12.77 6.91 14.03
N GLU A 62 13.97 6.66 14.52
CA GLU A 62 14.24 6.48 15.96
C GLU A 62 13.66 7.62 16.82
N ARG A 63 13.69 8.85 16.32
CA ARG A 63 13.10 10.02 16.98
C ARG A 63 11.58 10.05 16.90
N GLY A 64 11.01 9.66 15.76
CA GLY A 64 9.57 9.54 15.58
C GLY A 64 8.97 8.44 16.45
N ALA A 65 9.68 7.33 16.64
CA ALA A 65 9.25 6.24 17.51
C ALA A 65 9.10 6.68 18.97
N ALA A 66 10.01 7.49 19.48
CA ALA A 66 9.96 8.02 20.86
C ALA A 66 8.74 8.94 21.09
N LEU A 67 8.34 9.72 20.08
CA LEU A 67 7.22 10.67 20.16
C LEU A 67 5.88 10.03 19.86
N ALA A 68 5.83 9.06 18.93
CA ALA A 68 4.60 8.40 18.49
C ALA A 68 4.20 7.18 19.33
N ASN A 69 5.10 6.68 20.18
CA ASN A 69 4.91 5.45 20.95
C ASN A 69 3.57 5.40 21.75
N PRO A 70 3.14 6.46 22.46
CA PRO A 70 1.90 6.40 23.23
C PRO A 70 0.63 6.25 22.38
N THR A 71 0.65 6.69 21.13
CA THR A 71 -0.53 6.60 20.24
C THR A 71 -0.43 5.40 19.29
N LEU A 72 0.79 5.08 18.87
CA LEU A 72 1.04 4.02 17.87
C LEU A 72 0.88 2.62 18.47
N THR A 73 1.36 2.40 19.69
CA THR A 73 1.30 1.07 20.33
C THR A 73 -0.14 0.57 20.51
N PRO A 74 -1.09 1.33 21.08
CA PRO A 74 -2.48 0.89 21.19
C PRO A 74 -3.15 0.65 19.82
N TRP A 75 -2.79 1.47 18.82
CA TRP A 75 -3.30 1.31 17.47
C TRP A 75 -2.77 0.03 16.79
N LEU A 76 -1.49 -0.30 16.96
CA LEU A 76 -0.91 -1.56 16.45
C LEU A 76 -1.52 -2.79 17.12
N GLU A 77 -1.76 -2.74 18.44
CA GLU A 77 -2.42 -3.81 19.19
C GLU A 77 -3.86 -4.03 18.72
N GLU A 78 -4.58 -2.94 18.46
CA GLU A 78 -5.93 -3.00 17.90
C GLU A 78 -5.94 -3.60 16.51
N LEU A 79 -5.02 -3.17 15.65
CA LEU A 79 -4.87 -3.66 14.30
C LEU A 79 -4.51 -5.17 14.29
N GLU A 80 -3.62 -5.59 15.18
CA GLU A 80 -3.30 -7.00 15.38
C GLU A 80 -4.53 -7.79 15.83
N ARG A 81 -5.28 -7.28 16.79
CA ARG A 81 -6.50 -7.91 17.29
C ARG A 81 -7.54 -8.10 16.20
N ARG A 82 -7.79 -7.07 15.37
CA ARG A 82 -8.73 -7.13 14.24
C ARG A 82 -8.27 -8.08 13.14
N SER A 83 -6.97 -8.19 12.92
CA SER A 83 -6.41 -9.02 11.85
C SER A 83 -6.30 -10.52 12.19
N ARG A 84 -6.31 -10.89 13.49
CA ARG A 84 -6.19 -12.30 13.95
C ARG A 84 -7.20 -13.26 13.32
N PRO A 85 -8.52 -12.93 13.21
CA PRO A 85 -9.49 -13.82 12.56
C PRO A 85 -9.17 -14.13 11.10
N PHE A 86 -8.46 -13.23 10.44
CA PHE A 86 -8.08 -13.29 9.03
C PHE A 86 -6.68 -13.86 8.79
N ARG A 87 -6.07 -14.49 9.80
CA ARG A 87 -4.68 -14.97 9.77
C ARG A 87 -3.66 -13.85 9.51
N GLY A 88 -3.99 -12.63 9.95
CA GLY A 88 -3.06 -11.51 9.93
C GLY A 88 -1.83 -11.79 10.77
N GLN A 89 -0.66 -11.40 10.27
CA GLN A 89 0.62 -11.55 10.96
C GLN A 89 1.25 -10.18 11.12
N LEU A 90 1.41 -9.74 12.35
CA LEU A 90 2.14 -8.53 12.69
C LEU A 90 3.59 -8.89 12.99
N ASN A 91 4.50 -8.38 12.18
CA ASN A 91 5.94 -8.49 12.40
C ASN A 91 6.47 -7.13 12.86
N HIS A 92 6.88 -7.06 14.11
CA HIS A 92 7.42 -5.86 14.71
C HIS A 92 8.95 -5.95 14.80
N ARG A 93 9.64 -4.97 14.23
CA ARG A 93 11.09 -4.73 14.38
C ARG A 93 11.28 -3.39 15.09
N THR A 94 12.50 -3.07 15.44
CA THR A 94 12.84 -1.89 16.26
C THR A 94 12.30 -0.57 15.70
N ASP A 95 12.24 -0.44 14.37
CA ASP A 95 11.87 0.79 13.65
C ASP A 95 10.76 0.59 12.61
N THR A 96 10.28 -0.66 12.43
CA THR A 96 9.28 -1.01 11.44
C THR A 96 8.26 -1.98 12.00
N ALA A 97 6.99 -1.73 11.74
CA ALA A 97 5.88 -2.66 11.96
C ALA A 97 5.25 -3.02 10.61
N THR A 98 5.20 -4.31 10.31
CA THR A 98 4.59 -4.80 9.07
C THR A 98 3.46 -5.76 9.42
N LEU A 99 2.25 -5.40 9.04
CA LEU A 99 1.07 -6.26 9.09
C LEU A 99 0.86 -6.88 7.71
N THR A 100 0.73 -8.20 7.67
CA THR A 100 0.43 -8.94 6.43
C THR A 100 -0.84 -9.74 6.62
N ILE A 101 -1.80 -9.58 5.71
CA ILE A 101 -3.12 -10.22 5.74
C ILE A 101 -3.32 -10.91 4.40
N PRO A 102 -3.39 -12.24 4.35
CA PRO A 102 -3.71 -12.95 3.12
C PRO A 102 -5.18 -12.76 2.76
N PHE A 103 -5.53 -12.81 1.48
CA PHE A 103 -6.92 -12.87 1.00
C PHE A 103 -7.04 -13.89 -0.14
N SER A 104 -8.27 -14.39 -0.34
CA SER A 104 -8.51 -15.47 -1.31
C SER A 104 -9.22 -14.98 -2.57
N THR A 105 -10.06 -13.96 -2.51
CA THR A 105 -10.81 -13.43 -3.65
C THR A 105 -10.83 -11.90 -3.62
N ALA A 106 -11.24 -11.28 -4.71
CA ALA A 106 -11.45 -9.84 -4.77
C ALA A 106 -12.49 -9.36 -3.73
N ALA A 107 -13.59 -10.10 -3.55
CA ALA A 107 -14.60 -9.80 -2.53
C ALA A 107 -14.01 -9.94 -1.11
N ASP A 108 -13.27 -11.02 -0.84
CA ASP A 108 -12.59 -11.25 0.44
C ASP A 108 -11.57 -10.15 0.77
N LEU A 109 -10.91 -9.57 -0.26
CA LEU A 109 -10.05 -8.41 -0.07
C LEU A 109 -10.83 -7.19 0.42
N VAL A 110 -11.96 -6.87 -0.21
CA VAL A 110 -12.81 -5.73 0.19
C VAL A 110 -13.33 -5.95 1.61
N ASP A 111 -13.90 -7.12 1.89
CA ASP A 111 -14.44 -7.46 3.22
C ASP A 111 -13.37 -7.34 4.33
N ARG A 112 -12.15 -7.85 4.08
CA ARG A 112 -11.05 -7.77 5.04
C ARG A 112 -10.54 -6.35 5.21
N PHE A 113 -10.44 -5.61 4.11
CA PHE A 113 -10.04 -4.21 4.14
C PHE A 113 -11.02 -3.40 5.02
N GLU A 114 -12.31 -3.56 4.81
CA GLU A 114 -13.34 -2.89 5.58
C GLU A 114 -13.31 -3.29 7.06
N GLN A 115 -13.24 -4.59 7.37
CA GLN A 115 -13.29 -5.06 8.77
C GLN A 115 -12.05 -4.72 9.58
N ILE A 116 -10.90 -4.57 8.94
CA ILE A 116 -9.62 -4.34 9.65
C ILE A 116 -9.26 -2.87 9.71
N PHE A 117 -9.37 -2.15 8.59
CA PHE A 117 -8.87 -0.79 8.46
C PHE A 117 -9.94 0.29 8.61
N VAL A 118 -11.20 -0.11 8.56
CA VAL A 118 -12.32 0.82 8.59
C VAL A 118 -13.00 0.82 9.95
N ASP A 119 -13.34 2.01 10.45
CA ASP A 119 -14.26 2.17 11.56
C ASP A 119 -15.65 2.50 11.02
N GLN A 120 -16.62 1.67 11.35
CA GLN A 120 -18.01 2.05 11.21
C GLN A 120 -18.39 2.85 12.48
N PRO A 121 -18.87 4.08 12.35
CA PRO A 121 -19.38 4.80 13.51
C PRO A 121 -20.59 4.03 14.08
N ASP A 122 -20.47 3.61 15.35
CA ASP A 122 -21.51 2.91 16.06
C ASP A 122 -22.85 3.66 15.96
N GLY A 123 -23.86 3.06 15.37
CA GLY A 123 -25.26 3.42 15.55
C GLY A 123 -25.95 4.28 14.50
N THR A 124 -25.34 4.58 13.36
CA THR A 124 -26.09 5.20 12.25
C THR A 124 -26.54 4.14 11.23
N PRO A 125 -27.85 3.98 10.98
CA PRO A 125 -28.31 3.10 9.89
C PRO A 125 -27.79 3.67 8.58
N SER A 126 -27.09 2.82 7.83
CA SER A 126 -26.53 3.05 6.50
C SER A 126 -27.62 3.40 5.48
N SER A 127 -28.09 4.62 5.45
CA SER A 127 -29.01 5.11 4.42
C SER A 127 -28.61 6.44 3.80
N ALA A 128 -27.39 6.94 4.06
CA ALA A 128 -26.86 8.10 3.35
C ALA A 128 -25.39 7.91 3.08
N VAL A 129 -25.08 7.52 1.84
CA VAL A 129 -23.75 7.46 1.21
C VAL A 129 -22.76 6.53 1.93
N ASP A 130 -22.34 5.48 1.24
CA ASP A 130 -21.33 4.47 1.62
C ASP A 130 -19.94 5.06 1.91
N ALA A 131 -19.84 6.00 2.84
CA ALA A 131 -18.57 6.56 3.26
C ALA A 131 -17.95 5.67 4.33
N THR A 132 -17.00 4.88 3.91
CA THR A 132 -16.13 4.07 4.75
C THR A 132 -14.97 4.95 5.22
N TYR A 133 -14.57 4.88 6.50
CA TYR A 133 -13.54 5.75 7.04
C TYR A 133 -12.30 4.96 7.45
N LEU A 134 -11.17 5.32 6.87
CA LEU A 134 -9.86 4.78 7.23
C LEU A 134 -9.36 5.48 8.50
N ARG A 135 -8.93 4.68 9.49
CA ARG A 135 -8.30 5.20 10.71
C ARG A 135 -6.79 5.06 10.63
N LEU A 136 -6.10 6.17 10.57
CA LEU A 136 -4.65 6.24 10.72
C LEU A 136 -4.27 6.80 12.09
N PRO A 137 -3.14 6.37 12.69
CA PRO A 137 -2.72 6.84 14.00
C PRO A 137 -2.45 8.34 13.98
N GLY A 138 -3.13 9.07 14.88
CA GLY A 138 -2.99 10.53 15.00
C GLY A 138 -3.75 11.36 13.98
N TRP A 139 -4.62 10.75 13.17
CA TRP A 139 -5.41 11.43 12.15
C TRP A 139 -6.89 11.19 12.36
N GLU A 140 -7.72 12.15 11.93
CA GLU A 140 -9.16 11.98 11.90
C GLU A 140 -9.59 10.92 10.88
N ALA A 141 -10.83 10.47 10.96
CA ALA A 141 -11.39 9.49 10.05
C ALA A 141 -11.34 10.00 8.58
N ILE A 142 -10.65 9.27 7.73
CA ILE A 142 -10.41 9.63 6.32
C ILE A 142 -11.38 8.85 5.45
N PRO A 143 -12.22 9.51 4.62
CA PRO A 143 -13.12 8.79 3.70
C PRO A 143 -12.31 7.95 2.71
N VAL A 144 -12.66 6.67 2.63
CA VAL A 144 -12.04 5.72 1.70
C VAL A 144 -13.09 4.86 1.03
N THR A 145 -12.89 4.54 -0.24
CA THR A 145 -13.73 3.58 -0.95
C THR A 145 -12.83 2.62 -1.72
N LEU A 146 -13.04 1.32 -1.52
CA LEU A 146 -12.36 0.27 -2.27
C LEU A 146 -13.42 -0.57 -2.98
N LYS A 147 -13.38 -0.61 -4.31
CA LYS A 147 -14.26 -1.46 -5.14
C LYS A 147 -13.41 -2.32 -6.05
N ILE A 148 -13.77 -3.58 -6.16
CA ILE A 148 -13.08 -4.51 -7.05
C ILE A 148 -14.12 -5.32 -7.81
N GLU A 149 -14.06 -5.24 -9.13
CA GLU A 149 -14.87 -6.05 -10.02
C GLU A 149 -13.99 -7.07 -10.73
N GLN A 150 -14.41 -8.32 -10.73
CA GLN A 150 -13.64 -9.41 -11.31
C GLN A 150 -14.48 -10.25 -12.25
N THR A 151 -14.02 -10.39 -13.49
CA THR A 151 -14.66 -11.23 -14.51
C THR A 151 -13.69 -12.34 -14.93
N SER A 152 -14.12 -13.60 -14.79
CA SER A 152 -13.28 -14.76 -15.13
C SER A 152 -13.52 -15.23 -16.57
N TRP A 153 -12.43 -15.43 -17.33
CA TRP A 153 -12.40 -15.87 -18.71
C TRP A 153 -11.76 -17.26 -18.88
N GLY A 154 -11.98 -18.14 -17.93
CA GLY A 154 -11.43 -19.49 -17.95
C GLY A 154 -9.96 -19.54 -17.54
N LEU A 155 -9.01 -19.15 -18.38
CA LEU A 155 -7.57 -19.20 -18.08
C LEU A 155 -7.03 -17.98 -17.37
N ALA A 156 -7.73 -16.84 -17.48
CA ALA A 156 -7.37 -15.58 -16.84
C ALA A 156 -8.63 -14.89 -16.31
N SER A 157 -8.46 -14.04 -15.31
CA SER A 157 -9.50 -13.16 -14.78
C SER A 157 -9.12 -11.71 -15.02
N PHE A 158 -10.05 -10.95 -15.58
CA PHE A 158 -9.91 -9.50 -15.71
C PHE A 158 -10.42 -8.87 -14.43
N THR A 159 -9.60 -8.02 -13.83
CA THR A 159 -9.89 -7.37 -12.54
C THR A 159 -9.81 -5.86 -12.74
N HIS A 160 -10.85 -5.17 -12.31
CA HIS A 160 -10.95 -3.72 -12.28
C HIS A 160 -10.96 -3.29 -10.82
N LEU A 161 -10.01 -2.46 -10.42
CA LEU A 161 -9.84 -1.95 -9.05
C LEU A 161 -10.02 -0.44 -9.06
N THR A 162 -10.96 0.03 -8.25
CA THR A 162 -11.17 1.45 -7.97
C THR A 162 -10.90 1.70 -6.51
N TYR A 163 -9.94 2.57 -6.21
CA TYR A 163 -9.60 2.99 -4.87
C TYR A 163 -9.62 4.52 -4.79
N CYS A 164 -10.53 5.06 -4.01
CA CYS A 164 -10.67 6.49 -3.79
C CYS A 164 -10.38 6.79 -2.33
N LEU A 165 -9.46 7.72 -2.09
CA LEU A 165 -9.03 8.17 -0.77
C LEU A 165 -9.09 9.69 -0.71
N ASP A 166 -9.91 10.24 0.19
CA ASP A 166 -10.05 11.68 0.34
C ASP A 166 -9.18 12.22 1.47
N LEU A 167 -8.02 12.76 1.10
CA LEU A 167 -7.07 13.39 2.02
C LEU A 167 -7.24 14.91 2.07
N SER A 168 -8.32 15.47 1.53
CA SER A 168 -8.54 16.92 1.46
C SER A 168 -8.69 17.58 2.83
N SER A 169 -9.17 16.82 3.84
CA SER A 169 -9.29 17.27 5.23
C SER A 169 -7.95 17.37 5.96
N LEU A 170 -6.89 16.79 5.40
CA LEU A 170 -5.58 16.81 6.05
C LEU A 170 -4.85 18.12 5.77
N PRO A 171 -4.22 18.72 6.80
CA PRO A 171 -3.51 19.98 6.63
C PRO A 171 -2.34 19.82 5.66
N THR A 172 -2.33 20.63 4.64
CA THR A 172 -1.17 20.80 3.76
C THR A 172 -0.11 21.62 4.46
N SER A 173 1.14 21.23 4.32
CA SER A 173 2.30 21.91 4.90
C SER A 173 2.26 23.42 4.60
N GLY A 174 1.91 24.25 5.59
CA GLY A 174 1.96 25.69 5.43
C GLY A 174 1.15 26.54 6.41
N GLU A 175 0.11 26.02 7.05
CA GLU A 175 -0.81 26.92 7.79
C GLU A 175 -0.68 26.89 9.32
N THR A 176 -0.11 25.88 9.95
CA THR A 176 0.17 25.91 11.40
C THR A 176 1.38 25.08 11.76
N LEU A 177 2.36 25.70 12.42
CA LEU A 177 3.58 25.07 12.93
C LEU A 177 3.35 24.05 14.06
N THR A 178 2.10 23.80 14.46
CA THR A 178 1.75 23.03 15.68
C THR A 178 1.09 21.68 15.40
N ASP A 179 0.42 21.47 14.24
CA ASP A 179 -0.35 20.26 13.95
C ASP A 179 0.08 19.65 12.62
N ALA A 180 1.32 19.33 12.53
CA ALA A 180 1.88 18.97 11.28
C ALA A 180 2.06 17.49 11.11
N ALA A 181 1.65 16.99 10.02
CA ALA A 181 2.27 15.81 9.43
C ALA A 181 2.92 16.13 8.07
N PRO A 182 3.83 17.12 7.94
CA PRO A 182 4.56 17.33 6.68
C PRO A 182 5.60 16.24 6.39
N TRP A 183 5.69 15.23 7.21
CA TRP A 183 6.69 14.16 7.23
C TRP A 183 6.10 12.74 7.03
N ALA A 184 4.83 12.60 6.69
CA ALA A 184 4.27 11.32 6.34
C ALA A 184 4.48 11.05 4.85
N ASP A 185 5.38 10.12 4.54
CA ASP A 185 5.53 9.57 3.19
C ASP A 185 4.53 8.42 3.04
N LEU A 186 3.36 8.74 2.48
CA LEU A 186 2.28 7.78 2.29
C LEU A 186 2.35 7.22 0.88
N ARG A 187 2.42 5.90 0.76
CA ARG A 187 2.48 5.22 -0.54
C ARG A 187 1.47 4.10 -0.62
N LEU A 188 0.86 3.98 -1.78
CA LEU A 188 0.09 2.80 -2.15
C LEU A 188 0.81 2.10 -3.31
N ARG A 189 1.06 0.81 -3.13
CA ARG A 189 1.68 -0.04 -4.14
C ARG A 189 0.73 -1.16 -4.53
N LEU A 190 0.49 -1.30 -5.82
CA LEU A 190 -0.24 -2.42 -6.39
C LEU A 190 0.75 -3.32 -7.12
N GLN A 191 0.81 -4.59 -6.72
CA GLN A 191 1.64 -5.62 -7.35
C GLN A 191 0.76 -6.67 -8.00
N VAL A 192 0.99 -6.91 -9.29
CA VAL A 192 0.22 -7.84 -10.11
C VAL A 192 1.15 -8.65 -11.02
N PRO A 193 0.90 -9.93 -11.24
CA PRO A 193 1.86 -10.82 -11.90
C PRO A 193 2.12 -10.47 -13.37
N TRP A 194 1.16 -9.86 -14.06
CA TRP A 194 1.28 -9.52 -15.49
C TRP A 194 1.26 -8.01 -15.75
N GLY A 195 1.48 -7.19 -14.71
CA GLY A 195 1.43 -5.75 -14.79
C GLY A 195 0.02 -5.18 -14.99
N LEU A 196 -0.07 -3.87 -15.13
CA LEU A 196 -1.33 -3.18 -15.37
C LEU A 196 -1.67 -3.23 -16.87
N ALA A 197 -2.92 -3.62 -17.16
CA ALA A 197 -3.43 -3.58 -18.52
C ALA A 197 -3.89 -2.17 -18.92
N GLN A 198 -4.49 -1.45 -17.96
CA GLN A 198 -5.01 -0.11 -18.19
C GLN A 198 -4.96 0.71 -16.90
N VAL A 199 -4.64 1.99 -17.04
CA VAL A 199 -4.80 3.04 -16.02
C VAL A 199 -5.77 4.06 -16.60
N SER A 200 -6.81 4.41 -15.85
CA SER A 200 -7.80 5.37 -16.31
C SER A 200 -7.17 6.74 -16.49
N PRO A 201 -7.43 7.47 -17.59
CA PRO A 201 -6.85 8.79 -17.83
C PRO A 201 -7.39 9.87 -16.87
N ARG A 202 -8.47 9.58 -16.13
CA ARG A 202 -9.04 10.48 -15.11
C ARG A 202 -8.50 10.18 -13.72
N ALA A 203 -7.88 9.03 -13.52
CA ALA A 203 -7.29 8.63 -12.25
C ALA A 203 -5.97 9.36 -11.97
N THR A 204 -5.57 9.40 -10.71
CA THR A 204 -4.27 9.92 -10.30
C THR A 204 -3.16 9.10 -10.96
N PRO A 205 -2.23 9.71 -11.70
CA PRO A 205 -1.16 8.97 -12.36
C PRO A 205 -0.21 8.36 -11.31
N PRO A 206 0.30 7.13 -11.55
CA PRO A 206 1.31 6.53 -10.69
C PRO A 206 2.64 7.28 -10.80
N ILE A 207 3.38 7.38 -9.68
CA ILE A 207 4.75 7.94 -9.68
C ILE A 207 5.78 6.96 -10.30
N SER A 208 5.46 5.68 -10.29
CA SER A 208 6.29 4.61 -10.86
C SER A 208 5.38 3.49 -11.33
N GLN A 209 5.64 2.99 -12.54
CA GLN A 209 4.98 1.82 -13.10
C GLN A 209 6.04 0.91 -13.71
N ASP A 210 5.95 -0.38 -13.39
CA ASP A 210 6.84 -1.42 -13.89
C ASP A 210 6.04 -2.65 -14.38
N ALA A 211 6.73 -3.69 -14.81
CA ALA A 211 6.12 -4.94 -15.27
C ALA A 211 5.38 -5.69 -14.14
N ALA A 212 5.63 -5.36 -12.88
CA ALA A 212 5.05 -6.01 -11.71
C ALA A 212 3.96 -5.17 -11.03
N GLY A 213 3.65 -3.96 -11.53
CA GLY A 213 2.60 -3.11 -10.99
C GLY A 213 2.88 -1.63 -11.04
N ALA A 214 2.33 -0.89 -10.08
CA ALA A 214 2.51 0.56 -9.97
C ALA A 214 2.50 1.04 -8.53
N THR A 215 3.08 2.22 -8.32
CA THR A 215 3.16 2.88 -7.02
C THR A 215 2.61 4.31 -7.14
N TRP A 216 1.77 4.68 -6.20
CA TRP A 216 1.23 6.04 -6.04
C TRP A 216 1.77 6.64 -4.76
N GLN A 217 2.05 7.93 -4.80
CA GLN A 217 2.31 8.72 -3.61
C GLN A 217 1.03 9.43 -3.23
N LEU A 218 0.61 9.24 -1.99
CA LEU A 218 -0.60 9.81 -1.45
C LEU A 218 -0.24 11.17 -0.81
N GLN A 219 -0.71 12.26 -1.41
CA GLN A 219 -0.38 13.60 -0.94
C GLN A 219 -1.52 14.15 -0.06
N PRO A 220 -1.24 14.62 1.18
CA PRO A 220 -2.22 15.32 2.00
C PRO A 220 -2.81 16.53 1.28
N GLY A 221 -4.08 16.84 1.54
CA GLY A 221 -4.80 17.96 0.92
C GLY A 221 -5.40 17.66 -0.45
N GLN A 222 -5.31 16.43 -0.95
CA GLN A 222 -5.85 16.04 -2.25
C GLN A 222 -6.71 14.78 -2.14
N THR A 223 -7.70 14.66 -3.02
CA THR A 223 -8.41 13.42 -3.24
C THR A 223 -7.62 12.59 -4.26
N ILE A 224 -7.37 11.35 -3.92
CA ILE A 224 -6.62 10.41 -4.75
C ILE A 224 -7.59 9.38 -5.28
N ASP A 225 -7.69 9.32 -6.59
CA ASP A 225 -8.54 8.37 -7.31
C ASP A 225 -7.65 7.45 -8.14
N ILE A 226 -7.65 6.17 -7.80
CA ILE A 226 -6.89 5.12 -8.50
C ILE A 226 -7.91 4.21 -9.17
N ASP A 227 -7.85 4.17 -10.47
CA ASP A 227 -8.74 3.39 -11.30
C ASP A 227 -7.89 2.61 -12.32
N VAL A 228 -7.75 1.31 -12.09
CA VAL A 228 -6.83 0.45 -12.82
C VAL A 228 -7.45 -0.89 -13.16
N ALA A 229 -7.06 -1.43 -14.31
CA ALA A 229 -7.45 -2.76 -14.74
C ALA A 229 -6.21 -3.62 -15.02
N PHE A 230 -6.31 -4.90 -14.66
CA PHE A 230 -5.22 -5.86 -14.83
C PHE A 230 -5.74 -7.30 -14.99
N TRP A 231 -4.87 -8.16 -15.52
CA TRP A 231 -5.17 -9.57 -15.70
C TRP A 231 -4.49 -10.41 -14.61
N LEU A 232 -5.24 -11.38 -14.11
CA LEU A 232 -4.74 -12.37 -13.15
C LEU A 232 -4.82 -13.77 -13.74
N PRO A 233 -3.79 -14.61 -13.59
CA PRO A 233 -3.86 -16.00 -13.99
C PRO A 233 -4.91 -16.74 -13.19
N ASN A 234 -5.72 -17.55 -13.87
CA ASN A 234 -6.69 -18.43 -13.23
C ASN A 234 -6.04 -19.80 -13.01
N ALA A 235 -5.59 -20.08 -11.77
CA ALA A 235 -4.91 -21.33 -11.44
C ALA A 235 -5.77 -22.57 -11.71
N VAL A 236 -7.09 -22.49 -11.49
CA VAL A 236 -8.03 -23.59 -11.75
C VAL A 236 -8.15 -23.85 -13.26
N GLY A 237 -8.33 -22.81 -14.04
CA GLY A 237 -8.41 -22.92 -15.50
C GLY A 237 -7.11 -23.45 -16.12
N LEU A 238 -5.96 -22.94 -15.69
CA LEU A 238 -4.66 -23.42 -16.13
C LEU A 238 -4.41 -24.90 -15.74
N GLY A 239 -4.79 -25.29 -14.52
CA GLY A 239 -4.71 -26.67 -14.07
C GLY A 239 -5.60 -27.60 -14.91
N THR A 240 -6.83 -27.18 -15.20
CA THR A 240 -7.76 -27.95 -16.06
C THR A 240 -7.20 -28.11 -17.47
N LEU A 241 -6.65 -27.04 -18.05
CA LEU A 241 -5.99 -27.10 -19.36
C LEU A 241 -4.82 -28.09 -19.36
N GLY A 242 -3.99 -28.04 -18.28
CA GLY A 242 -2.87 -28.97 -18.09
C GLY A 242 -3.33 -30.43 -18.07
N ILE A 243 -4.38 -30.75 -17.34
CA ILE A 243 -4.97 -32.12 -17.27
C ILE A 243 -5.47 -32.54 -18.66
N VAL A 244 -6.23 -31.69 -19.36
CA VAL A 244 -6.72 -31.99 -20.71
C VAL A 244 -5.58 -32.24 -21.67
N ALA A 245 -4.55 -31.37 -21.64
CA ALA A 245 -3.36 -31.55 -22.50
C ALA A 245 -2.63 -32.87 -22.21
N LEU A 246 -2.50 -33.26 -20.95
CA LEU A 246 -1.86 -34.50 -20.54
C LEU A 246 -2.67 -35.73 -21.03
N VAL A 247 -4.01 -35.71 -20.88
CA VAL A 247 -4.88 -36.76 -21.39
C VAL A 247 -4.78 -36.86 -22.93
N LEU A 248 -4.82 -35.75 -23.65
CA LEU A 248 -4.70 -35.76 -25.11
C LEU A 248 -3.32 -36.23 -25.57
N ALA A 249 -2.25 -35.83 -24.86
CA ALA A 249 -0.89 -36.32 -25.13
C ALA A 249 -0.79 -37.83 -24.91
N GLY A 250 -1.32 -38.34 -23.80
CA GLY A 250 -1.35 -39.78 -23.50
C GLY A 250 -2.15 -40.58 -24.54
N TYR A 251 -3.29 -40.05 -24.95
CA TYR A 251 -4.11 -40.63 -26.03
C TYR A 251 -3.34 -40.66 -27.36
N GLY A 252 -2.72 -39.54 -27.74
CA GLY A 252 -1.93 -39.44 -28.95
C GLY A 252 -0.74 -40.40 -28.94
N LEU A 253 -0.02 -40.53 -27.82
CA LEU A 253 1.08 -41.46 -27.66
C LEU A 253 0.63 -42.91 -27.84
N ARG A 254 -0.48 -43.28 -27.18
CA ARG A 254 -1.06 -44.60 -27.27
C ARG A 254 -1.40 -44.98 -28.72
N TYR A 255 -2.05 -44.09 -29.46
CA TYR A 255 -2.47 -44.36 -30.83
C TYR A 255 -1.30 -44.31 -31.82
N ARG A 256 -0.23 -43.54 -31.58
CA ARG A 256 0.97 -43.53 -32.43
C ARG A 256 1.88 -44.76 -32.18
N LEU A 257 2.00 -45.17 -30.91
CA LEU A 257 2.88 -46.26 -30.52
C LEU A 257 2.24 -47.65 -30.75
N PHE A 258 0.90 -47.78 -30.67
CA PHE A 258 0.17 -49.03 -30.88
C PHE A 258 -0.64 -49.04 -32.18
N LYS A 259 -0.17 -48.41 -33.26
CA LYS A 259 -0.76 -48.62 -34.55
C LYS A 259 -0.58 -50.09 -34.93
N PRO A 260 -1.65 -50.96 -35.06
CA PRO A 260 -1.48 -52.35 -35.39
C PRO A 260 -0.82 -52.37 -36.78
N LYS A 261 0.26 -53.18 -36.88
CA LYS A 261 0.95 -53.42 -38.12
C LYS A 261 -0.05 -54.08 -39.04
N SER A 262 -0.52 -53.35 -40.06
CA SER A 262 -1.46 -53.87 -41.05
C SER A 262 -0.88 -55.17 -41.66
N ASP A 263 -1.57 -56.30 -41.43
CA ASP A 263 -1.23 -57.58 -41.99
C ASP A 263 -1.20 -57.43 -43.52
N ARG A 264 -0.08 -57.77 -44.10
CA ARG A 264 0.08 -57.87 -45.56
C ARG A 264 -0.90 -58.91 -46.04
N PRO A 265 -1.69 -58.67 -47.09
CA PRO A 265 -2.55 -59.69 -47.68
C PRO A 265 -1.63 -60.80 -48.23
N LEU A 266 -1.91 -62.01 -47.76
CA LEU A 266 -1.31 -63.24 -48.30
C LEU A 266 -1.61 -63.30 -49.80
N ARG A 267 -0.59 -63.24 -50.65
CA ARG A 267 -0.67 -63.62 -52.06
C ARG A 267 -1.00 -65.13 -52.08
N SER A 268 -2.19 -65.50 -52.49
CA SER A 268 -2.51 -66.84 -52.92
C SER A 268 -1.85 -67.16 -54.27
N PRO A 269 -1.45 -68.43 -54.50
CA PRO A 269 -0.72 -68.91 -55.69
C PRO A 269 -1.51 -68.87 -56.98
#